data_de25dd13f397ece1a611d280bb95a820
#
_entry.id   de25dd13f397ece1a611d280bb95a820
#
_cell.length_a   1.000
_cell.length_b   1.000
_cell.length_c   1.000
_cell.angle_alpha   90.00
_cell.angle_beta   90.00
_cell.angle_gamma   90.00
#
_symmetry.space_group_name_H-M   'P 1'
#
loop_
_entity.id
_entity.type
_entity.pdbx_description
1 polymer ?
#
loop_
_entity_poly.entity_id
_entity_poly.type
_entity_poly.pdbx_seq_one_letter_code
_entity_poly.pdbx_strand_id
1 'polypeptide(L)'
;ITHQTGPEGKEVKRLYVEVSSNIEQEFYLSCLVDRASSKIAFITSDQGGMDIEEVAAKSPNKISTTKVEFKNEISDEESEKIIKIFKLDGNSKSEAISLIKSIYNMFIKTDANMVEINPLILTKEKKIICLDAKVNFDSNALFRHPEILELRDLNEEDPAEIEARKHDLAYIKLDGS
;
A
#
# COMPACT_ATOMS: atom_id res chain seq x y z
N ILE A 1 22.64 4.05 -3.79
CA ILE A 1 22.25 5.46 -3.66
C ILE A 1 21.07 5.69 -4.59
N THR A 2 19.96 6.10 -4.06
CA THR A 2 18.72 6.43 -4.77
C THR A 2 18.22 7.79 -4.28
N HIS A 3 17.24 8.38 -4.96
CA HIS A 3 16.58 9.62 -4.49
C HIS A 3 16.01 9.44 -3.06
N GLN A 4 15.50 8.26 -2.73
CA GLN A 4 14.92 7.94 -1.42
C GLN A 4 15.97 7.73 -0.32
N THR A 5 17.17 7.20 -0.66
CA THR A 5 18.23 6.92 0.33
C THR A 5 19.21 8.08 0.52
N GLY A 6 19.05 9.16 -0.24
CA GLY A 6 19.92 10.33 -0.19
C GLY A 6 21.36 10.08 -0.72
N PRO A 7 22.25 11.09 -0.61
CA PRO A 7 23.60 11.01 -1.17
C PRO A 7 24.51 10.01 -0.46
N GLU A 8 24.28 9.73 0.81
CA GLU A 8 25.07 8.77 1.57
C GLU A 8 24.66 7.32 1.28
N GLY A 9 23.46 7.12 0.73
CA GLY A 9 22.90 5.79 0.46
C GLY A 9 22.53 5.03 1.72
N LYS A 10 22.03 3.80 1.52
CA LYS A 10 21.76 2.84 2.60
C LYS A 10 22.30 1.48 2.21
N GLU A 11 22.93 0.78 3.13
CA GLU A 11 23.40 -0.59 2.89
C GLU A 11 22.20 -1.55 2.80
N VAL A 12 22.11 -2.28 1.70
CA VAL A 12 21.08 -3.31 1.49
C VAL A 12 21.59 -4.63 2.05
N LYS A 13 20.96 -5.14 3.10
CA LYS A 13 21.34 -6.38 3.79
C LYS A 13 20.62 -7.61 3.26
N ARG A 14 19.46 -7.45 2.66
CA ARG A 14 18.66 -8.55 2.07
C ARG A 14 18.15 -8.15 0.69
N LEU A 15 18.14 -9.10 -0.22
CA LEU A 15 17.57 -8.97 -1.55
C LEU A 15 16.56 -10.09 -1.77
N TYR A 16 15.38 -9.72 -2.25
CA TYR A 16 14.42 -10.65 -2.80
C TYR A 16 14.61 -10.71 -4.32
N VAL A 17 14.78 -11.92 -4.85
CA VAL A 17 15.00 -12.15 -6.29
C VAL A 17 13.96 -13.13 -6.79
N GLU A 18 13.22 -12.74 -7.80
CA GLU A 18 12.22 -13.59 -8.45
C GLU A 18 12.31 -13.49 -9.98
N VAL A 19 11.58 -14.37 -10.66
CA VAL A 19 11.47 -14.33 -12.12
C VAL A 19 10.67 -13.10 -12.52
N SER A 20 11.16 -12.34 -13.51
CA SER A 20 10.46 -11.14 -13.98
C SER A 20 9.11 -11.46 -14.60
N SER A 21 8.11 -10.63 -14.29
CA SER A 21 6.78 -10.73 -14.88
C SER A 21 6.71 -10.12 -16.28
N ASN A 22 5.93 -10.74 -17.17
CA ASN A 22 5.65 -10.18 -18.51
C ASN A 22 4.58 -9.07 -18.40
N ILE A 23 5.00 -7.85 -18.08
CA ILE A 23 4.10 -6.72 -17.83
C ILE A 23 3.45 -6.27 -19.14
N GLU A 24 2.11 -6.12 -19.10
CA GLU A 24 1.31 -5.49 -20.14
C GLU A 24 0.96 -4.05 -19.75
N GLN A 25 0.54 -3.85 -18.48
CA GLN A 25 0.17 -2.54 -17.95
C GLN A 25 0.47 -2.45 -16.45
N GLU A 26 0.82 -1.26 -16.01
CA GLU A 26 1.06 -0.93 -14.60
C GLU A 26 -0.02 0.01 -14.08
N PHE A 27 -0.45 -0.25 -12.85
CA PHE A 27 -1.46 0.52 -12.14
C PHE A 27 -0.93 0.95 -10.77
N TYR A 28 -1.54 2.00 -10.24
CA TYR A 28 -1.41 2.39 -8.84
C TYR A 28 -2.68 2.03 -8.08
N LEU A 29 -2.52 1.49 -6.88
CA LEU A 29 -3.61 1.21 -5.96
C LEU A 29 -3.18 1.51 -4.53
N SER A 30 -3.94 2.34 -3.82
CA SER A 30 -3.78 2.48 -2.38
C SER A 30 -5.12 2.42 -1.65
N CYS A 31 -5.04 2.03 -0.38
CA CYS A 31 -6.16 1.96 0.56
C CYS A 31 -5.71 2.64 1.86
N LEU A 32 -6.48 3.61 2.34
CA LEU A 32 -6.11 4.40 3.52
C LEU A 32 -7.33 4.85 4.32
N VAL A 33 -7.11 5.22 5.59
CA VAL A 33 -8.12 5.83 6.44
C VAL A 33 -8.29 7.30 6.08
N ASP A 34 -9.43 7.67 5.51
CA ASP A 34 -9.82 9.08 5.34
C ASP A 34 -10.46 9.62 6.62
N ARG A 35 -9.65 10.25 7.45
CA ARG A 35 -10.07 10.80 8.74
C ARG A 35 -11.10 11.92 8.60
N ALA A 36 -11.06 12.67 7.50
CA ALA A 36 -12.00 13.80 7.28
C ALA A 36 -13.43 13.31 7.09
N SER A 37 -13.64 12.18 6.44
CA SER A 37 -14.97 11.60 6.22
C SER A 37 -15.27 10.38 7.09
N SER A 38 -14.31 9.92 7.93
CA SER A 38 -14.39 8.68 8.73
C SER A 38 -14.69 7.46 7.86
N LYS A 39 -14.10 7.40 6.68
CA LYS A 39 -14.27 6.31 5.70
C LYS A 39 -12.93 5.71 5.30
N ILE A 40 -13.00 4.59 4.62
CA ILE A 40 -11.84 4.02 3.94
C ILE A 40 -11.84 4.55 2.51
N ALA A 41 -10.71 5.11 2.08
CA ALA A 41 -10.52 5.62 0.74
C ALA A 41 -9.60 4.68 -0.06
N PHE A 42 -10.06 4.32 -1.26
CA PHE A 42 -9.23 3.70 -2.29
C PHE A 42 -8.83 4.76 -3.31
N ILE A 43 -7.54 4.90 -3.55
CA ILE A 43 -6.99 5.76 -4.60
C ILE A 43 -6.41 4.84 -5.68
N THR A 44 -6.82 5.04 -6.92
CA THR A 44 -6.42 4.21 -8.05
C THR A 44 -6.01 5.06 -9.24
N SER A 45 -5.04 4.59 -10.01
CA SER A 45 -4.58 5.24 -11.23
C SER A 45 -4.21 4.21 -12.30
N ASP A 46 -4.43 4.56 -13.57
CA ASP A 46 -3.92 3.82 -14.73
C ASP A 46 -2.45 4.16 -15.05
N GLN A 47 -1.77 4.85 -14.11
CA GLN A 47 -0.36 5.20 -14.17
C GLN A 47 0.34 4.59 -12.95
N GLY A 48 0.86 3.38 -13.11
CA GLY A 48 1.66 2.69 -12.08
C GLY A 48 3.15 2.88 -12.28
N GLY A 49 3.94 2.46 -11.28
CA GLY A 49 5.40 2.56 -11.32
C GLY A 49 5.96 3.99 -11.28
N MET A 50 5.10 4.97 -10.99
CA MET A 50 5.44 6.40 -10.92
C MET A 50 5.08 6.97 -9.56
N ASP A 51 5.66 8.14 -9.25
CA ASP A 51 5.26 8.93 -8.10
C ASP A 51 3.82 9.45 -8.28
N ILE A 52 2.93 9.07 -7.37
CA ILE A 52 1.49 9.38 -7.49
C ILE A 52 1.22 10.87 -7.27
N GLU A 53 2.03 11.57 -6.49
CA GLU A 53 1.94 13.01 -6.27
C GLU A 53 2.25 13.76 -7.58
N GLU A 54 3.22 13.28 -8.33
CA GLU A 54 3.54 13.83 -9.65
C GLU A 54 2.38 13.60 -10.63
N VAL A 55 1.77 12.41 -10.62
CA VAL A 55 0.59 12.13 -11.44
C VAL A 55 -0.59 13.01 -11.04
N ALA A 56 -0.81 13.22 -9.73
CA ALA A 56 -1.85 14.11 -9.22
C ALA A 56 -1.67 15.56 -9.67
N ALA A 57 -0.44 16.05 -9.66
CA ALA A 57 -0.12 17.42 -10.07
C ALA A 57 -0.27 17.63 -11.58
N LYS A 58 0.19 16.68 -12.41
CA LYS A 58 0.23 16.82 -13.88
C LYS A 58 -1.04 16.33 -14.58
N SER A 59 -1.69 15.33 -14.04
CA SER A 59 -2.80 14.62 -14.70
C SER A 59 -3.85 14.12 -13.68
N PRO A 60 -4.55 15.03 -12.96
CA PRO A 60 -5.49 14.65 -11.91
C PRO A 60 -6.65 13.78 -12.39
N ASN A 61 -7.00 13.86 -13.67
CA ASN A 61 -8.01 13.01 -14.30
C ASN A 61 -7.59 11.53 -14.45
N LYS A 62 -6.32 11.23 -14.21
CA LYS A 62 -5.77 9.87 -14.18
C LYS A 62 -5.86 9.22 -12.80
N ILE A 63 -6.39 9.92 -11.81
CA ILE A 63 -6.59 9.43 -10.46
C ILE A 63 -8.08 9.35 -10.15
N SER A 64 -8.48 8.24 -9.55
CA SER A 64 -9.83 8.03 -9.05
C SER A 64 -9.78 7.76 -7.56
N THR A 65 -10.63 8.45 -6.79
CA THR A 65 -10.80 8.21 -5.36
C THR A 65 -12.19 7.68 -5.09
N THR A 66 -12.28 6.48 -4.53
CA THR A 66 -13.54 5.86 -4.11
C THR A 66 -13.54 5.68 -2.61
N LYS A 67 -14.54 6.26 -1.92
CA LYS A 67 -14.70 6.13 -0.47
C LYS A 67 -15.75 5.08 -0.16
N VAL A 68 -15.45 4.19 0.76
CA VAL A 68 -16.35 3.13 1.24
C VAL A 68 -16.56 3.25 2.74
N GLU A 69 -17.75 2.87 3.20
CA GLU A 69 -18.06 2.85 4.63
C GLU A 69 -17.23 1.77 5.35
N PHE A 70 -16.93 2.04 6.61
CA PHE A 70 -16.33 1.05 7.47
C PHE A 70 -17.36 -0.03 7.81
N LYS A 71 -17.13 -1.25 7.33
CA LYS A 71 -18.03 -2.40 7.46
C LYS A 71 -17.28 -3.73 7.39
N ASN A 72 -17.93 -4.83 7.68
CA ASN A 72 -17.28 -6.14 7.71
C ASN A 72 -16.76 -6.59 6.34
N GLU A 73 -17.46 -6.25 5.25
CA GLU A 73 -17.12 -6.68 3.90
C GLU A 73 -17.46 -5.59 2.88
N ILE A 74 -16.62 -5.45 1.86
CA ILE A 74 -16.87 -4.62 0.68
C ILE A 74 -17.64 -5.43 -0.38
N SER A 75 -18.62 -4.81 -1.04
CA SER A 75 -19.41 -5.47 -2.09
C SER A 75 -18.67 -5.55 -3.42
N ASP A 76 -19.16 -6.41 -4.33
CA ASP A 76 -18.65 -6.48 -5.71
C ASP A 76 -18.83 -5.16 -6.44
N GLU A 77 -20.00 -4.53 -6.26
CA GLU A 77 -20.32 -3.25 -6.90
C GLU A 77 -19.36 -2.12 -6.45
N GLU A 78 -19.01 -2.07 -5.17
CA GLU A 78 -18.02 -1.10 -4.68
C GLU A 78 -16.62 -1.42 -5.21
N SER A 79 -16.24 -2.70 -5.23
CA SER A 79 -14.97 -3.15 -5.79
C SER A 79 -14.86 -2.83 -7.27
N GLU A 80 -15.93 -2.99 -8.04
CA GLU A 80 -15.99 -2.59 -9.46
C GLU A 80 -15.81 -1.08 -9.65
N LYS A 81 -16.40 -0.25 -8.78
CA LYS A 81 -16.21 1.21 -8.81
C LYS A 81 -14.74 1.58 -8.58
N ILE A 82 -14.07 0.92 -7.63
CA ILE A 82 -12.66 1.16 -7.31
C ILE A 82 -11.76 0.87 -8.52
N ILE A 83 -11.95 -0.30 -9.17
CA ILE A 83 -11.08 -0.73 -10.29
C ILE A 83 -11.49 -0.16 -11.65
N LYS A 84 -12.54 0.65 -11.72
CA LYS A 84 -13.10 1.15 -12.99
C LYS A 84 -12.07 1.84 -13.88
N ILE A 85 -11.13 2.59 -13.28
CA ILE A 85 -10.08 3.30 -14.02
C ILE A 85 -9.10 2.37 -14.72
N PHE A 86 -8.95 1.13 -14.26
CA PHE A 86 -8.05 0.13 -14.85
C PHE A 86 -8.57 -0.43 -16.16
N LYS A 87 -9.86 -0.27 -16.46
CA LYS A 87 -10.52 -0.73 -17.70
C LYS A 87 -10.31 -2.22 -17.99
N LEU A 88 -10.26 -3.03 -16.93
CA LEU A 88 -10.09 -4.47 -17.01
C LEU A 88 -11.38 -5.16 -17.45
N ASP A 89 -11.23 -6.30 -18.11
CA ASP A 89 -12.32 -7.17 -18.56
C ASP A 89 -12.08 -8.64 -18.20
N GLY A 90 -13.09 -9.48 -18.44
CA GLY A 90 -12.99 -10.93 -18.28
C GLY A 90 -12.39 -11.36 -16.94
N ASN A 91 -11.44 -12.29 -17.01
CA ASN A 91 -10.81 -12.87 -15.82
C ASN A 91 -10.01 -11.85 -15.00
N SER A 92 -9.28 -10.94 -15.67
CA SER A 92 -8.47 -9.92 -14.97
C SER A 92 -9.35 -8.96 -14.15
N LYS A 93 -10.56 -8.63 -14.61
CA LYS A 93 -11.54 -7.87 -13.83
C LYS A 93 -11.96 -8.64 -12.57
N SER A 94 -12.26 -9.93 -12.70
CA SER A 94 -12.67 -10.78 -11.57
C SER A 94 -11.54 -10.94 -10.54
N GLU A 95 -10.30 -11.11 -10.99
CA GLU A 95 -9.12 -11.15 -10.12
C GLU A 95 -8.92 -9.83 -9.38
N ALA A 96 -9.06 -8.69 -10.07
CA ALA A 96 -8.93 -7.37 -9.45
C ALA A 96 -10.04 -7.12 -8.40
N ILE A 97 -11.29 -7.51 -8.64
CA ILE A 97 -12.37 -7.44 -7.65
C ILE A 97 -12.02 -8.28 -6.41
N SER A 98 -11.55 -9.51 -6.61
CA SER A 98 -11.13 -10.39 -5.53
C SER A 98 -9.96 -9.80 -4.73
N LEU A 99 -9.02 -9.16 -5.41
CA LEU A 99 -7.89 -8.47 -4.78
C LEU A 99 -8.37 -7.30 -3.91
N ILE A 100 -9.28 -6.43 -4.40
CA ILE A 100 -9.84 -5.33 -3.62
C ILE A 100 -10.50 -5.84 -2.34
N LYS A 101 -11.30 -6.92 -2.43
CA LYS A 101 -11.91 -7.54 -1.26
C LYS A 101 -10.86 -8.06 -0.26
N SER A 102 -9.82 -8.69 -0.77
CA SER A 102 -8.72 -9.22 0.05
C SER A 102 -7.94 -8.10 0.75
N ILE A 103 -7.64 -7.00 0.04
CA ILE A 103 -6.99 -5.82 0.61
C ILE A 103 -7.87 -5.20 1.69
N TYR A 104 -9.15 -4.98 1.41
CA TYR A 104 -10.09 -4.42 2.39
C TYR A 104 -10.15 -5.30 3.66
N ASN A 105 -10.27 -6.61 3.49
CA ASN A 105 -10.33 -7.57 4.59
C ASN A 105 -9.05 -7.57 5.44
N MET A 106 -7.89 -7.58 4.77
CA MET A 106 -6.58 -7.46 5.43
C MET A 106 -6.49 -6.13 6.17
N PHE A 107 -6.82 -5.02 5.51
CA PHE A 107 -6.79 -3.68 6.08
C PHE A 107 -7.56 -3.57 7.40
N ILE A 108 -8.80 -4.12 7.43
CA ILE A 108 -9.63 -4.14 8.63
C ILE A 108 -9.08 -5.08 9.71
N LYS A 109 -8.69 -6.29 9.32
CA LYS A 109 -8.29 -7.33 10.28
C LYS A 109 -6.95 -7.07 10.96
N THR A 110 -6.08 -6.33 10.31
CA THR A 110 -4.71 -6.07 10.81
C THR A 110 -4.54 -4.67 11.36
N ASP A 111 -5.63 -3.88 11.45
CA ASP A 111 -5.57 -2.47 11.81
C ASP A 111 -4.54 -1.69 10.96
N ALA A 112 -4.47 -2.01 9.67
CA ALA A 112 -3.66 -1.23 8.76
C ALA A 112 -4.27 0.18 8.61
N ASN A 113 -3.43 1.19 8.49
CA ASN A 113 -3.86 2.57 8.25
C ASN A 113 -3.54 3.05 6.83
N MET A 114 -2.66 2.34 6.13
CA MET A 114 -2.33 2.54 4.72
C MET A 114 -1.83 1.24 4.10
N VAL A 115 -2.30 0.98 2.89
CA VAL A 115 -1.73 -0.02 1.96
C VAL A 115 -1.50 0.69 0.65
N GLU A 116 -0.31 0.56 0.09
CA GLU A 116 0.05 1.09 -1.21
C GLU A 116 0.66 -0.02 -2.06
N ILE A 117 0.17 -0.20 -3.27
CA ILE A 117 0.66 -1.16 -4.26
C ILE A 117 1.08 -0.36 -5.49
N ASN A 118 2.38 -0.29 -5.74
CA ASN A 118 2.94 0.51 -6.82
C ASN A 118 4.25 -0.11 -7.36
N PRO A 119 4.16 -0.86 -8.48
CA PRO A 119 2.96 -1.07 -9.28
C PRO A 119 2.13 -2.31 -8.90
N LEU A 120 0.82 -2.20 -9.13
CA LEU A 120 -0.05 -3.33 -9.41
C LEU A 120 0.01 -3.57 -10.91
N ILE A 121 0.20 -4.80 -11.37
CA ILE A 121 0.37 -5.07 -12.81
C ILE A 121 -0.71 -5.97 -13.38
N LEU A 122 -1.01 -5.73 -14.67
CA LEU A 122 -1.62 -6.70 -15.56
C LEU A 122 -0.51 -7.37 -16.37
N THR A 123 -0.43 -8.69 -16.33
CA THR A 123 0.51 -9.43 -17.18
C THR A 123 -0.08 -9.70 -18.57
N LYS A 124 0.80 -10.04 -19.53
CA LYS A 124 0.36 -10.49 -20.88
C LYS A 124 -0.54 -11.73 -20.82
N GLU A 125 -0.39 -12.54 -19.79
CA GLU A 125 -1.24 -13.71 -19.50
C GLU A 125 -2.56 -13.35 -18.82
N LYS A 126 -2.86 -12.03 -18.74
CA LYS A 126 -4.08 -11.46 -18.14
C LYS A 126 -4.29 -11.76 -16.64
N LYS A 127 -3.18 -11.87 -15.91
CA LYS A 127 -3.17 -12.01 -14.45
C LYS A 127 -2.92 -10.67 -13.77
N ILE A 128 -3.49 -10.50 -12.59
CA ILE A 128 -3.26 -9.34 -11.72
C ILE A 128 -2.23 -9.73 -10.65
N ILE A 129 -1.12 -8.99 -10.55
CA ILE A 129 -0.03 -9.27 -9.62
C ILE A 129 0.38 -7.98 -8.90
N CYS A 130 0.54 -8.04 -7.57
CA CYS A 130 1.17 -6.99 -6.79
C CYS A 130 2.70 -7.18 -6.87
N LEU A 131 3.42 -6.27 -7.54
CA LEU A 131 4.87 -6.36 -7.61
C LEU A 131 5.55 -5.75 -6.39
N ASP A 132 5.04 -4.62 -5.92
CA ASP A 132 5.53 -3.97 -4.70
C ASP A 132 4.35 -3.51 -3.84
N ALA A 133 4.45 -3.78 -2.55
CA ALA A 133 3.41 -3.41 -1.60
C ALA A 133 4.04 -2.83 -0.32
N LYS A 134 3.57 -1.65 0.06
CA LYS A 134 3.90 -1.00 1.32
C LYS A 134 2.68 -1.00 2.22
N VAL A 135 2.84 -1.49 3.44
CA VAL A 135 1.74 -1.55 4.42
C VAL A 135 2.16 -0.86 5.69
N ASN A 136 1.34 0.08 6.17
CA ASN A 136 1.51 0.70 7.47
C ASN A 136 0.39 0.23 8.39
N PHE A 137 0.75 -0.20 9.60
CA PHE A 137 -0.17 -0.62 10.64
C PHE A 137 -0.34 0.47 11.69
N ASP A 138 -1.48 0.51 12.35
CA ASP A 138 -1.67 1.40 13.49
C ASP A 138 -0.82 0.90 14.67
N SER A 139 0.20 1.67 15.04
CA SER A 139 1.10 1.33 16.14
C SER A 139 0.36 1.17 17.48
N ASN A 140 -0.76 1.86 17.67
CA ASN A 140 -1.58 1.74 18.86
C ASN A 140 -2.38 0.43 18.93
N ALA A 141 -2.51 -0.27 17.81
CA ALA A 141 -3.23 -1.55 17.72
C ALA A 141 -2.29 -2.77 17.74
N LEU A 142 -0.97 -2.58 17.61
CA LEU A 142 0.00 -3.68 17.49
C LEU A 142 0.01 -4.63 18.70
N PHE A 143 -0.43 -4.19 19.87
CA PHE A 143 -0.55 -5.06 21.06
C PHE A 143 -1.47 -6.26 20.85
N ARG A 144 -2.40 -6.17 19.90
CA ARG A 144 -3.33 -7.25 19.53
C ARG A 144 -2.93 -8.01 18.25
N HIS A 145 -1.77 -7.65 17.67
CA HIS A 145 -1.20 -8.25 16.45
C HIS A 145 0.25 -8.70 16.69
N PRO A 146 0.47 -9.71 17.57
CA PRO A 146 1.82 -10.19 17.87
C PRO A 146 2.54 -10.73 16.62
N GLU A 147 1.80 -11.32 15.69
CA GLU A 147 2.31 -11.82 14.41
C GLU A 147 2.89 -10.70 13.52
N ILE A 148 2.36 -9.48 13.62
CA ILE A 148 2.89 -8.31 12.90
C ILE A 148 4.13 -7.79 13.61
N LEU A 149 4.14 -7.79 14.95
CA LEU A 149 5.30 -7.39 15.73
C LEU A 149 6.52 -8.29 15.45
N GLU A 150 6.32 -9.58 15.18
CA GLU A 150 7.39 -10.51 14.84
C GLU A 150 8.04 -10.21 13.47
N LEU A 151 7.38 -9.44 12.58
CA LEU A 151 7.94 -9.02 11.29
C LEU A 151 8.94 -7.86 11.42
N ARG A 152 9.10 -7.27 12.59
CA ARG A 152 10.02 -6.15 12.79
C ARG A 152 11.47 -6.55 12.50
N ASP A 153 12.15 -5.71 11.73
CA ASP A 153 13.60 -5.82 11.54
C ASP A 153 14.29 -4.67 12.32
N LEU A 154 14.78 -5.00 13.50
CA LEU A 154 15.45 -4.02 14.38
C LEU A 154 16.71 -3.41 13.75
N ASN A 155 17.29 -4.02 12.71
CA ASN A 155 18.42 -3.44 11.99
C ASN A 155 18.02 -2.29 11.05
N GLU A 156 16.72 -2.16 10.74
CA GLU A 156 16.18 -1.12 9.89
C GLU A 156 15.51 0.02 10.68
N GLU A 157 15.34 -0.17 12.00
CA GLU A 157 14.73 0.83 12.89
C GLU A 157 15.79 1.79 13.48
N ASP A 158 15.36 3.00 13.86
CA ASP A 158 16.21 3.96 14.57
C ASP A 158 16.59 3.40 15.96
N PRO A 159 17.88 3.36 16.33
CA PRO A 159 18.32 2.85 17.61
C PRO A 159 17.69 3.57 18.81
N ALA A 160 17.38 4.87 18.70
CA ALA A 160 16.74 5.62 19.77
C ALA A 160 15.26 5.23 19.94
N GLU A 161 14.56 4.89 18.83
CA GLU A 161 13.20 4.35 18.89
C GLU A 161 13.18 2.96 19.52
N ILE A 162 14.16 2.09 19.18
CA ILE A 162 14.31 0.77 19.78
C ILE A 162 14.52 0.89 21.29
N GLU A 163 15.40 1.80 21.72
CA GLU A 163 15.69 2.00 23.13
C GLU A 163 14.48 2.55 23.90
N ALA A 164 13.79 3.54 23.36
CA ALA A 164 12.59 4.11 23.97
C ALA A 164 11.50 3.04 24.19
N ARG A 165 11.30 2.15 23.23
CA ARG A 165 10.30 1.06 23.34
C ARG A 165 10.58 0.05 24.44
N LYS A 166 11.85 -0.18 24.82
CA LYS A 166 12.19 -1.04 25.99
C LYS A 166 11.62 -0.50 27.29
N HIS A 167 11.28 0.77 27.33
CA HIS A 167 10.74 1.48 28.48
C HIS A 167 9.27 1.90 28.27
N ASP A 168 8.58 1.29 27.30
CA ASP A 168 7.19 1.64 26.93
C ASP A 168 7.02 3.12 26.54
N LEU A 169 8.07 3.74 25.99
CA LEU A 169 8.09 5.12 25.54
C LEU A 169 7.98 5.19 24.00
N ALA A 170 7.30 6.21 23.51
CA ALA A 170 7.34 6.59 22.10
C ALA A 170 8.41 7.66 21.87
N TYR A 171 9.30 7.44 20.92
CA TYR A 171 10.29 8.40 20.45
C TYR A 171 10.09 8.63 18.96
N ILE A 172 10.02 9.88 18.54
CA ILE A 172 9.96 10.28 17.15
C ILE A 172 11.02 11.33 16.93
N LYS A 173 12.00 11.02 16.10
CA LYS A 173 13.00 11.98 15.66
C LYS A 173 12.38 12.91 14.63
N LEU A 174 12.34 14.19 14.92
CA LEU A 174 11.91 15.23 14.00
C LEU A 174 13.13 15.92 13.41
N ASP A 175 13.10 16.19 12.12
CA ASP A 175 14.06 17.10 11.49
C ASP A 175 13.69 18.52 11.91
N GLY A 176 14.49 19.07 12.83
CA GLY A 176 14.36 20.45 13.30
C GLY A 176 15.18 21.38 12.42
N SER A 177 14.64 22.56 12.13
CA SER A 177 15.40 23.70 11.57
C SER A 177 15.93 24.56 12.70
#